data_4bb39622677611eaaf70d9f1cf1c77b4
#
_entry.id   4bb39622677611eaaf70d9f1cf1c77b4
#
_cell.length_a   1.000
_cell.length_b   1.000
_cell.length_c   1.000
_cell.angle_alpha   90.00
_cell.angle_beta   90.00
_cell.angle_gamma   90.00
#
_symmetry.space_group_name_H-M   'P 1'
#
loop_
_entity.id
_entity.type
_entity.pdbx_description
1 polymer ?
#
loop_
_entity_poly.entity_id
_entity_poly.type
_entity_poly.pdbx_seq_one_letter_code
_entity_poly.pdbx_strand_id
1 'polypeptide(L)'
;FSFRNYTRFLNIFCTERGKYSDEISSINPDQFEVAWKEIKKTLSYLINILRDKAFIDSSDSFSSLYVFYVMSYYLKKNGGQFKSEEEANKAIYWMFTALLWGRFSGSSESYLEKDMNAIKEHNSIDALIEEMHLFRGTNLYLRPEDISMQGVRSRIYNLFYCSVRAQNAKDWTNPVLSLYSKSVGYNNKLQRHHIFPKAFLYKKYNSGNSIQKALVNEIANIAFITQQSNMDILDGDPAEYLPKIDAEQLRKQFVPTDSSLYTVDNYELFLEKRRKKLIEGINSFLRSFYKDSAKGTINQDLQHYDQEIEKIEISLRNILAERLEFACELDAFAELIPNHVKEKVNARVKNWLGKNPGEDKSQFYDLRRRLDFFDMQEYKDVIAAKQNYPSFEELFGKKGTLEIRFNQIAELRNSIRHSRDVTDATIKDGEAAIAWFGSVIMPYVKKIELEKNQD
;
A
#
# COMPACT_ATOMS: atom_id res chain seq x y z
N PHE A 1 -11.57 -9.73 -19.81
CA PHE A 1 -12.62 -8.80 -19.37
C PHE A 1 -14.00 -9.47 -19.44
N SER A 2 -14.89 -9.21 -18.46
CA SER A 2 -16.28 -9.67 -18.45
C SER A 2 -17.17 -8.75 -19.29
N PHE A 3 -18.41 -9.21 -19.61
CA PHE A 3 -19.40 -8.38 -20.31
C PHE A 3 -19.61 -7.03 -19.62
N ARG A 4 -19.70 -7.00 -18.28
CA ARG A 4 -19.83 -5.77 -17.50
C ARG A 4 -18.67 -4.79 -17.70
N ASN A 5 -17.46 -5.31 -17.93
CA ASN A 5 -16.31 -4.44 -18.20
C ASN A 5 -16.44 -3.79 -19.57
N TYR A 6 -16.87 -4.53 -20.58
CA TYR A 6 -17.06 -3.98 -21.92
C TYR A 6 -18.18 -2.93 -21.97
N THR A 7 -19.29 -3.13 -21.24
CA THR A 7 -20.34 -2.10 -21.15
C THR A 7 -19.83 -0.82 -20.49
N ARG A 8 -18.89 -0.90 -19.53
CA ARG A 8 -18.25 0.28 -18.94
C ARG A 8 -17.35 0.99 -19.96
N PHE A 9 -16.54 0.27 -20.73
CA PHE A 9 -15.75 0.87 -21.80
C PHE A 9 -16.64 1.56 -22.83
N LEU A 10 -17.73 0.93 -23.27
CA LEU A 10 -18.70 1.54 -24.18
C LEU A 10 -19.29 2.82 -23.61
N ASN A 11 -19.72 2.81 -22.35
CA ASN A 11 -20.21 4.02 -21.68
C ASN A 11 -19.17 5.15 -21.75
N ILE A 12 -17.91 4.88 -21.36
CA ILE A 12 -16.84 5.88 -21.38
C ILE A 12 -16.54 6.38 -22.79
N PHE A 13 -16.51 5.49 -23.77
CA PHE A 13 -16.19 5.88 -25.15
C PHE A 13 -17.31 6.65 -25.84
N CYS A 14 -18.56 6.39 -25.48
CA CYS A 14 -19.70 7.06 -26.09
C CYS A 14 -20.10 8.37 -25.37
N THR A 15 -20.02 8.38 -24.00
CA THR A 15 -20.54 9.51 -23.21
C THR A 15 -19.46 10.36 -22.55
N GLU A 16 -18.20 9.89 -22.57
CA GLU A 16 -17.07 10.49 -21.83
C GLU A 16 -17.31 10.65 -20.33
N ARG A 17 -18.14 9.77 -19.75
CA ARG A 17 -18.46 9.73 -18.32
C ARG A 17 -18.01 8.42 -17.71
N GLY A 18 -17.43 8.48 -16.52
CA GLY A 18 -17.07 7.31 -15.71
C GLY A 18 -18.30 6.60 -15.16
N LYS A 19 -19.30 7.37 -14.70
CA LYS A 19 -20.58 6.86 -14.21
C LYS A 19 -21.53 6.55 -15.38
N TYR A 20 -22.38 5.55 -15.19
CA TYR A 20 -23.47 5.31 -16.12
C TYR A 20 -24.48 6.47 -16.06
N SER A 21 -24.96 6.89 -17.23
CA SER A 21 -25.98 7.91 -17.38
C SER A 21 -27.05 7.42 -18.36
N ASP A 22 -28.23 8.01 -18.30
CA ASP A 22 -29.33 7.69 -19.23
C ASP A 22 -29.00 8.01 -20.69
N GLU A 23 -27.95 8.83 -20.92
CA GLU A 23 -27.43 9.16 -22.24
C GLU A 23 -27.02 7.91 -23.06
N ILE A 24 -26.63 6.82 -22.39
CA ILE A 24 -26.27 5.57 -23.06
C ILE A 24 -27.44 4.98 -23.86
N SER A 25 -28.67 5.21 -23.41
CA SER A 25 -29.88 4.72 -24.08
C SER A 25 -30.20 5.48 -25.39
N SER A 26 -29.64 6.66 -25.58
CA SER A 26 -29.81 7.52 -26.74
C SER A 26 -28.76 7.28 -27.83
N ILE A 27 -27.76 6.43 -27.59
CA ILE A 27 -26.67 6.14 -28.53
C ILE A 27 -27.18 5.21 -29.62
N ASN A 28 -26.94 5.60 -30.86
CA ASN A 28 -27.34 4.78 -31.99
C ASN A 28 -26.38 3.59 -32.26
N PRO A 29 -26.82 2.54 -32.98
CA PRO A 29 -26.00 1.35 -33.22
C PRO A 29 -24.67 1.64 -33.95
N ASP A 30 -24.61 2.61 -34.83
CA ASP A 30 -23.40 2.96 -35.58
C ASP A 30 -22.34 3.56 -34.65
N GLN A 31 -22.75 4.40 -33.71
CA GLN A 31 -21.85 4.95 -32.68
C GLN A 31 -21.28 3.84 -31.79
N PHE A 32 -22.07 2.83 -31.40
CA PHE A 32 -21.59 1.67 -30.68
C PHE A 32 -20.56 0.88 -31.48
N GLU A 33 -20.79 0.67 -32.78
CA GLU A 33 -19.84 -0.06 -33.62
C GLU A 33 -18.49 0.66 -33.74
N VAL A 34 -18.52 1.97 -33.96
CA VAL A 34 -17.30 2.81 -33.98
C VAL A 34 -16.56 2.73 -32.62
N ALA A 35 -17.26 2.98 -31.50
CA ALA A 35 -16.69 2.91 -30.18
C ALA A 35 -16.09 1.51 -29.89
N TRP A 36 -16.78 0.44 -30.31
CA TRP A 36 -16.29 -0.92 -30.14
C TRP A 36 -14.98 -1.21 -30.90
N LYS A 37 -14.85 -0.70 -32.12
CA LYS A 37 -13.60 -0.82 -32.91
C LYS A 37 -12.46 -0.08 -32.24
N GLU A 38 -12.73 1.14 -31.74
CA GLU A 38 -11.73 1.94 -31.01
C GLU A 38 -11.32 1.28 -29.68
N ILE A 39 -12.27 0.77 -28.88
CA ILE A 39 -12.00 0.05 -27.63
C ILE A 39 -11.06 -1.13 -27.88
N LYS A 40 -11.37 -1.97 -28.88
CA LYS A 40 -10.52 -3.13 -29.21
C LYS A 40 -9.09 -2.70 -29.56
N LYS A 41 -8.93 -1.67 -30.40
CA LYS A 41 -7.63 -1.14 -30.80
C LYS A 41 -6.86 -0.61 -29.56
N THR A 42 -7.50 0.20 -28.75
CA THR A 42 -6.93 0.83 -27.56
C THR A 42 -6.51 -0.21 -26.51
N LEU A 43 -7.39 -1.18 -26.20
CA LEU A 43 -7.07 -2.24 -25.25
C LEU A 43 -5.95 -3.14 -25.75
N SER A 44 -5.93 -3.50 -27.03
CA SER A 44 -4.85 -4.30 -27.61
C SER A 44 -3.50 -3.59 -27.49
N TYR A 45 -3.47 -2.30 -27.79
CA TYR A 45 -2.27 -1.48 -27.65
C TYR A 45 -1.80 -1.41 -26.18
N LEU A 46 -2.69 -1.12 -25.23
CA LEU A 46 -2.38 -1.01 -23.82
C LEU A 46 -1.89 -2.35 -23.25
N ILE A 47 -2.54 -3.46 -23.61
CA ILE A 47 -2.15 -4.82 -23.16
C ILE A 47 -0.75 -5.16 -23.66
N ASN A 48 -0.40 -4.83 -24.90
CA ASN A 48 0.93 -5.09 -25.45
C ASN A 48 1.99 -4.29 -24.69
N ILE A 49 1.78 -3.00 -24.46
CA ILE A 49 2.70 -2.18 -23.66
C ILE A 49 2.89 -2.73 -22.25
N LEU A 50 1.80 -3.13 -21.59
CA LEU A 50 1.88 -3.69 -20.24
C LEU A 50 2.62 -5.02 -20.21
N ARG A 51 2.45 -5.87 -21.23
CA ARG A 51 3.16 -7.13 -21.35
C ARG A 51 4.65 -6.91 -21.58
N ASP A 52 5.00 -6.02 -22.51
CA ASP A 52 6.38 -5.84 -22.94
C ASP A 52 7.21 -5.04 -21.93
N LYS A 53 6.64 -3.97 -21.35
CA LYS A 53 7.35 -3.08 -20.44
C LYS A 53 7.11 -3.35 -18.96
N ALA A 54 5.90 -3.75 -18.57
CA ALA A 54 5.51 -3.93 -17.18
C ALA A 54 5.51 -5.40 -16.72
N PHE A 55 5.82 -6.35 -17.60
CA PHE A 55 5.84 -7.79 -17.32
C PHE A 55 4.49 -8.35 -16.82
N ILE A 56 3.38 -7.74 -17.23
CA ILE A 56 2.04 -8.14 -16.85
C ILE A 56 1.49 -9.11 -17.89
N ASP A 57 1.29 -10.35 -17.50
CA ASP A 57 0.91 -11.44 -18.36
C ASP A 57 -0.59 -11.80 -18.31
N SER A 58 -1.27 -11.39 -17.23
CA SER A 58 -2.66 -11.77 -16.95
C SER A 58 -3.43 -10.64 -16.30
N SER A 59 -4.74 -10.59 -16.56
CA SER A 59 -5.68 -9.71 -15.85
C SER A 59 -5.75 -9.99 -14.35
N ASP A 60 -5.39 -11.20 -13.91
CA ASP A 60 -5.36 -11.58 -12.49
C ASP A 60 -4.29 -10.81 -11.70
N SER A 61 -3.36 -10.18 -12.42
CA SER A 61 -2.36 -9.27 -11.83
C SER A 61 -2.94 -7.91 -11.39
N PHE A 62 -4.21 -7.65 -11.67
CA PHE A 62 -4.84 -6.37 -11.34
C PHE A 62 -5.83 -6.53 -10.18
N SER A 63 -5.59 -5.82 -9.08
CA SER A 63 -6.56 -5.71 -7.98
C SER A 63 -7.79 -4.86 -8.37
N SER A 64 -7.69 -4.05 -9.42
CA SER A 64 -8.78 -3.26 -9.97
C SER A 64 -8.60 -3.03 -11.48
N LEU A 65 -9.68 -3.21 -12.23
CA LEU A 65 -9.71 -2.91 -13.68
C LEU A 65 -9.98 -1.43 -13.98
N TYR A 66 -10.21 -0.60 -12.96
CA TYR A 66 -10.48 0.83 -13.16
C TYR A 66 -9.30 1.57 -13.78
N VAL A 67 -8.07 1.11 -13.53
CA VAL A 67 -6.88 1.66 -14.21
C VAL A 67 -6.94 1.54 -15.74
N PHE A 68 -7.59 0.48 -16.26
CA PHE A 68 -7.81 0.33 -17.70
C PHE A 68 -8.84 1.31 -18.24
N TYR A 69 -9.90 1.61 -17.48
CA TYR A 69 -10.91 2.59 -17.89
C TYR A 69 -10.29 3.98 -18.04
N VAL A 70 -9.51 4.41 -17.05
CA VAL A 70 -8.82 5.69 -17.06
C VAL A 70 -7.82 5.77 -18.22
N MET A 71 -6.95 4.76 -18.38
CA MET A 71 -5.96 4.74 -19.46
C MET A 71 -6.59 4.65 -20.84
N SER A 72 -7.66 3.86 -21.00
CA SER A 72 -8.36 3.77 -22.28
C SER A 72 -9.02 5.09 -22.67
N TYR A 73 -9.56 5.83 -21.69
CA TYR A 73 -10.08 7.16 -21.93
C TYR A 73 -8.98 8.15 -22.33
N TYR A 74 -7.84 8.11 -21.66
CA TYR A 74 -6.68 8.90 -22.04
C TYR A 74 -6.22 8.62 -23.49
N LEU A 75 -6.08 7.34 -23.83
CA LEU A 75 -5.69 6.92 -25.18
C LEU A 75 -6.71 7.32 -26.23
N LYS A 76 -8.02 7.19 -25.94
CA LYS A 76 -9.08 7.68 -26.83
C LYS A 76 -8.88 9.16 -27.20
N LYS A 77 -8.61 9.99 -26.21
CA LYS A 77 -8.37 11.43 -26.42
C LYS A 77 -7.07 11.75 -27.17
N ASN A 78 -6.13 10.81 -27.22
CA ASN A 78 -4.81 10.98 -27.83
C ASN A 78 -4.61 10.08 -29.08
N GLY A 79 -5.67 9.76 -29.83
CA GLY A 79 -5.58 9.00 -31.09
C GLY A 79 -5.26 7.51 -30.92
N GLY A 80 -5.46 6.95 -29.72
CA GLY A 80 -5.32 5.53 -29.43
C GLY A 80 -3.91 5.08 -29.06
N GLN A 81 -2.96 6.00 -28.84
CA GLN A 81 -1.58 5.69 -28.46
C GLN A 81 -0.99 6.78 -27.56
N PHE A 82 0.09 6.45 -26.83
CA PHE A 82 0.87 7.44 -26.09
C PHE A 82 1.72 8.28 -27.05
N LYS A 83 1.94 9.54 -26.72
CA LYS A 83 2.70 10.51 -27.54
C LYS A 83 4.19 10.21 -27.56
N SER A 84 4.70 9.55 -26.52
CA SER A 84 6.12 9.20 -26.38
C SER A 84 6.29 7.96 -25.49
N GLU A 85 7.50 7.40 -25.51
CA GLU A 85 7.88 6.33 -24.59
C GLU A 85 7.89 6.81 -23.13
N GLU A 86 8.30 8.03 -22.89
CA GLU A 86 8.28 8.66 -21.55
C GLU A 86 6.84 8.72 -21.02
N GLU A 87 5.90 9.13 -21.84
CA GLU A 87 4.48 9.20 -21.46
C GLU A 87 3.90 7.80 -21.16
N ALA A 88 4.27 6.79 -21.98
CA ALA A 88 3.89 5.40 -21.72
C ALA A 88 4.47 4.89 -20.37
N ASN A 89 5.70 5.24 -20.07
CA ASN A 89 6.32 4.89 -18.81
C ASN A 89 5.64 5.60 -17.61
N LYS A 90 5.32 6.89 -17.71
CA LYS A 90 4.53 7.60 -16.69
C LYS A 90 3.15 6.94 -16.47
N ALA A 91 2.50 6.50 -17.56
CA ALA A 91 1.21 5.79 -17.48
C ALA A 91 1.34 4.46 -16.71
N ILE A 92 2.38 3.67 -16.99
CA ILE A 92 2.67 2.43 -16.27
C ILE A 92 2.94 2.72 -14.78
N TYR A 93 3.74 3.72 -14.48
CA TYR A 93 4.00 4.16 -13.11
C TYR A 93 2.69 4.51 -12.37
N TRP A 94 1.85 5.34 -13.00
CA TRP A 94 0.55 5.70 -12.43
C TRP A 94 -0.33 4.46 -12.21
N MET A 95 -0.41 3.54 -13.17
CA MET A 95 -1.19 2.31 -13.03
C MET A 95 -0.72 1.46 -11.84
N PHE A 96 0.59 1.26 -11.69
CA PHE A 96 1.15 0.52 -10.57
C PHE A 96 0.89 1.21 -9.22
N THR A 97 1.09 2.51 -9.13
CA THR A 97 0.86 3.25 -7.88
C THR A 97 -0.63 3.31 -7.51
N ALA A 98 -1.53 3.47 -8.48
CA ALA A 98 -2.97 3.41 -8.26
C ALA A 98 -3.43 2.03 -7.75
N LEU A 99 -2.86 0.94 -8.27
CA LEU A 99 -3.13 -0.43 -7.80
C LEU A 99 -2.52 -0.69 -6.43
N LEU A 100 -1.27 -0.31 -6.23
CA LEU A 100 -0.53 -0.50 -4.98
C LEU A 100 -1.25 0.18 -3.81
N TRP A 101 -1.61 1.43 -3.97
CA TRP A 101 -2.25 2.22 -2.91
C TRP A 101 -3.78 2.11 -2.88
N GLY A 102 -4.34 1.30 -3.78
CA GLY A 102 -5.76 0.97 -3.77
C GLY A 102 -6.68 2.15 -4.07
N ARG A 103 -6.30 3.03 -5.01
CA ARG A 103 -7.10 4.19 -5.40
C ARG A 103 -8.56 3.84 -5.70
N PHE A 104 -8.81 2.68 -6.28
CA PHE A 104 -10.13 2.20 -6.65
C PHE A 104 -10.70 1.14 -5.71
N SER A 105 -10.21 1.00 -4.48
CA SER A 105 -10.71 0.00 -3.53
C SER A 105 -11.88 0.46 -2.68
N GLY A 106 -12.34 1.67 -2.87
CA GLY A 106 -13.42 2.29 -2.11
C GLY A 106 -14.47 2.93 -2.98
N SER A 107 -14.44 4.24 -3.08
CA SER A 107 -15.33 5.04 -3.92
C SER A 107 -14.87 5.00 -5.38
N SER A 108 -14.80 3.81 -5.99
CA SER A 108 -14.21 3.56 -7.30
C SER A 108 -14.81 4.45 -8.40
N GLU A 109 -16.13 4.66 -8.38
CA GLU A 109 -16.83 5.51 -9.36
C GLU A 109 -16.44 6.99 -9.21
N SER A 110 -16.29 7.46 -7.98
CA SER A 110 -15.91 8.86 -7.73
C SER A 110 -14.46 9.13 -8.15
N TYR A 111 -13.55 8.18 -7.87
CA TYR A 111 -12.17 8.31 -8.32
C TYR A 111 -12.02 8.15 -9.83
N LEU A 112 -12.82 7.27 -10.46
CA LEU A 112 -12.85 7.18 -11.92
C LEU A 112 -13.23 8.53 -12.54
N GLU A 113 -14.32 9.14 -12.05
CA GLU A 113 -14.78 10.43 -12.56
C GLU A 113 -13.74 11.53 -12.31
N LYS A 114 -13.08 11.52 -11.15
CA LYS A 114 -12.02 12.46 -10.81
C LYS A 114 -10.82 12.37 -11.75
N ASP A 115 -10.36 11.15 -12.02
CA ASP A 115 -9.25 10.92 -12.96
C ASP A 115 -9.63 11.25 -14.40
N MET A 116 -10.84 10.94 -14.82
CA MET A 116 -11.33 11.34 -16.13
C MET A 116 -11.44 12.86 -16.28
N ASN A 117 -11.86 13.58 -15.25
CA ASN A 117 -11.91 15.05 -15.27
C ASN A 117 -10.50 15.64 -15.33
N ALA A 118 -9.53 15.12 -14.57
CA ALA A 118 -8.13 15.52 -14.68
C ALA A 118 -7.60 15.36 -16.13
N ILE A 119 -7.96 14.26 -16.80
CA ILE A 119 -7.62 14.05 -18.21
C ILE A 119 -8.35 15.06 -19.11
N LYS A 120 -9.63 15.36 -18.84
CA LYS A 120 -10.40 16.35 -19.63
C LYS A 120 -9.77 17.74 -19.58
N GLU A 121 -9.36 18.15 -18.38
CA GLU A 121 -8.84 19.48 -18.12
C GLU A 121 -7.40 19.67 -18.61
N HIS A 122 -6.54 18.67 -18.39
CA HIS A 122 -5.10 18.83 -18.59
C HIS A 122 -4.55 17.98 -19.76
N ASN A 123 -5.26 16.93 -20.17
CA ASN A 123 -4.82 15.95 -21.19
C ASN A 123 -3.37 15.45 -20.97
N SER A 124 -3.02 15.14 -19.72
CA SER A 124 -1.68 14.77 -19.28
C SER A 124 -1.72 13.61 -18.29
N ILE A 125 -0.73 12.71 -18.37
CA ILE A 125 -0.50 11.68 -17.35
C ILE A 125 0.04 12.31 -16.05
N ASP A 126 0.76 13.42 -16.14
CA ASP A 126 1.24 14.13 -14.95
C ASP A 126 0.08 14.56 -14.04
N ALA A 127 -1.05 14.99 -14.60
CA ALA A 127 -2.24 15.31 -13.82
C ALA A 127 -2.80 14.10 -13.05
N LEU A 128 -2.72 12.91 -13.61
CA LEU A 128 -3.10 11.67 -12.91
C LEU A 128 -2.13 11.33 -11.78
N ILE A 129 -0.83 11.60 -11.95
CA ILE A 129 0.18 11.42 -10.90
C ILE A 129 -0.07 12.43 -9.77
N GLU A 130 -0.38 13.68 -10.10
CA GLU A 130 -0.79 14.69 -9.10
C GLU A 130 -2.02 14.25 -8.32
N GLU A 131 -3.03 13.68 -8.99
CA GLU A 131 -4.19 13.10 -8.33
C GLU A 131 -3.82 11.92 -7.39
N MET A 132 -2.78 11.15 -7.70
CA MET A 132 -2.26 10.14 -6.78
C MET A 132 -1.56 10.77 -5.57
N HIS A 133 -0.82 11.85 -5.75
CA HIS A 133 -0.23 12.60 -4.63
C HIS A 133 -1.30 13.19 -3.72
N LEU A 134 -2.38 13.73 -4.27
CA LEU A 134 -3.54 14.20 -3.49
C LEU A 134 -4.25 13.05 -2.75
N PHE A 135 -4.23 11.84 -3.30
CA PHE A 135 -4.88 10.68 -2.71
C PHE A 135 -4.06 10.04 -1.58
N ARG A 136 -2.74 9.85 -1.76
CA ARG A 136 -1.87 9.06 -0.87
C ARG A 136 -0.83 9.90 -0.15
N GLY A 137 -0.55 11.08 -0.63
CA GLY A 137 0.57 11.92 -0.20
C GLY A 137 1.71 11.88 -1.22
N THR A 138 2.75 12.65 -0.94
CA THR A 138 3.83 12.90 -1.90
C THR A 138 4.76 11.72 -2.12
N ASN A 139 4.82 10.75 -1.19
CA ASN A 139 5.61 9.55 -1.34
C ASN A 139 4.75 8.37 -1.80
N LEU A 140 4.90 7.98 -3.07
CA LEU A 140 4.22 6.83 -3.66
C LEU A 140 5.06 5.55 -3.65
N TYR A 141 6.28 5.59 -3.12
CA TYR A 141 7.16 4.43 -2.96
C TYR A 141 6.85 3.66 -1.67
N LEU A 142 7.18 2.37 -1.66
CA LEU A 142 7.04 1.50 -0.49
C LEU A 142 8.05 1.87 0.60
N ARG A 143 7.60 1.76 1.84
CA ARG A 143 8.41 1.88 3.07
C ARG A 143 8.46 0.52 3.78
N PRO A 144 9.39 0.31 4.74
CA PRO A 144 9.53 -0.96 5.47
C PRO A 144 8.25 -1.47 6.12
N GLU A 145 7.44 -0.59 6.68
CA GLU A 145 6.17 -0.90 7.33
C GLU A 145 5.07 -1.36 6.35
N ASP A 146 5.14 -0.96 5.09
CA ASP A 146 4.12 -1.30 4.09
C ASP A 146 4.18 -2.79 3.68
N ILE A 147 5.34 -3.47 3.85
CA ILE A 147 5.54 -4.86 3.41
C ILE A 147 5.43 -5.88 4.56
N SER A 148 5.57 -5.44 5.82
CA SER A 148 5.49 -6.32 6.98
C SER A 148 4.12 -7.00 7.06
N MET A 149 4.10 -8.31 7.34
CA MET A 149 2.90 -9.15 7.43
C MET A 149 2.04 -9.22 6.15
N GLN A 150 2.54 -8.70 5.02
CA GLN A 150 1.81 -8.78 3.75
C GLN A 150 1.96 -10.16 3.12
N GLY A 151 0.84 -10.80 2.83
CA GLY A 151 0.80 -12.10 2.17
C GLY A 151 0.60 -12.00 0.65
N VAL A 152 0.48 -13.14 -0.01
CA VAL A 152 0.30 -13.26 -1.47
C VAL A 152 -1.01 -12.69 -2.02
N ARG A 153 -1.94 -12.31 -1.14
CA ARG A 153 -3.19 -11.60 -1.53
C ARG A 153 -3.06 -10.08 -1.44
N SER A 154 -1.93 -9.57 -0.95
CA SER A 154 -1.70 -8.13 -0.87
C SER A 154 -1.51 -7.52 -2.26
N ARG A 155 -1.75 -6.21 -2.36
CA ARG A 155 -1.54 -5.45 -3.60
C ARG A 155 -0.07 -5.39 -4.02
N ILE A 156 0.86 -5.56 -3.07
CA ILE A 156 2.32 -5.57 -3.31
C ILE A 156 2.74 -6.82 -4.09
N TYR A 157 2.03 -7.94 -3.94
CA TYR A 157 2.44 -9.23 -4.50
C TYR A 157 2.65 -9.19 -6.03
N ASN A 158 1.74 -8.58 -6.78
CA ASN A 158 1.85 -8.50 -8.23
C ASN A 158 3.01 -7.59 -8.65
N LEU A 159 3.21 -6.48 -7.94
CA LEU A 159 4.33 -5.58 -8.18
C LEU A 159 5.67 -6.25 -7.84
N PHE A 160 5.72 -7.04 -6.78
CA PHE A 160 6.87 -7.91 -6.46
C PHE A 160 7.16 -8.89 -7.61
N TYR A 161 6.15 -9.59 -8.12
CA TYR A 161 6.32 -10.52 -9.25
C TYR A 161 6.86 -9.80 -10.49
N CYS A 162 6.28 -8.67 -10.88
CA CYS A 162 6.75 -7.88 -12.00
C CYS A 162 8.20 -7.38 -11.81
N SER A 163 8.56 -6.97 -10.59
CA SER A 163 9.94 -6.55 -10.29
C SER A 163 10.96 -7.69 -10.41
N VAL A 164 10.60 -8.90 -9.99
CA VAL A 164 11.44 -10.10 -10.16
C VAL A 164 11.62 -10.44 -11.65
N ARG A 165 10.54 -10.31 -12.44
CA ARG A 165 10.59 -10.51 -13.90
C ARG A 165 11.52 -9.49 -14.58
N ALA A 166 11.45 -8.24 -14.13
CA ALA A 166 12.32 -7.15 -14.62
C ALA A 166 13.81 -7.42 -14.35
N GLN A 167 14.15 -8.13 -13.26
CA GLN A 167 15.52 -8.58 -12.99
C GLN A 167 15.97 -9.76 -13.90
N ASN A 168 15.12 -10.22 -14.83
CA ASN A 168 15.36 -11.41 -15.63
C ASN A 168 15.73 -12.63 -14.76
N ALA A 169 15.05 -12.78 -13.63
CA ALA A 169 15.23 -13.93 -12.75
C ALA A 169 14.80 -15.20 -13.47
N LYS A 170 15.57 -16.26 -13.24
CA LYS A 170 15.35 -17.60 -13.78
C LYS A 170 14.92 -18.56 -12.68
N ASP A 171 14.45 -19.70 -13.10
CA ASP A 171 14.14 -20.78 -12.20
C ASP A 171 15.40 -21.26 -11.43
N TRP A 172 15.23 -21.64 -10.17
CA TRP A 172 16.36 -21.92 -9.28
C TRP A 172 17.14 -23.21 -9.61
N THR A 173 16.45 -24.26 -10.05
CA THR A 173 17.10 -25.52 -10.41
C THR A 173 17.34 -25.62 -11.91
N ASN A 174 16.62 -24.85 -12.74
CA ASN A 174 16.80 -24.82 -14.18
C ASN A 174 16.95 -23.36 -14.69
N PRO A 175 18.19 -22.81 -14.71
CA PRO A 175 18.42 -21.41 -15.04
C PRO A 175 18.16 -21.03 -16.51
N VAL A 176 17.80 -22.00 -17.36
CA VAL A 176 17.34 -21.75 -18.73
C VAL A 176 15.90 -21.23 -18.74
N LEU A 177 15.08 -21.68 -17.77
CA LEU A 177 13.67 -21.34 -17.72
C LEU A 177 13.43 -19.95 -17.11
N SER A 178 12.70 -19.12 -17.85
CA SER A 178 12.20 -17.84 -17.35
C SER A 178 10.95 -18.03 -16.48
N LEU A 179 10.82 -17.21 -15.44
CA LEU A 179 9.69 -17.23 -14.51
C LEU A 179 8.46 -16.54 -15.14
N TYR A 180 7.84 -17.19 -16.09
CA TYR A 180 6.70 -16.70 -16.84
C TYR A 180 5.40 -17.36 -16.38
N SER A 181 4.39 -16.56 -16.01
CA SER A 181 3.13 -17.08 -15.43
C SER A 181 2.32 -17.97 -16.38
N LYS A 182 2.52 -17.79 -17.69
CA LYS A 182 1.87 -18.57 -18.77
C LYS A 182 2.80 -19.58 -19.42
N SER A 183 3.83 -20.05 -18.71
CA SER A 183 4.70 -21.12 -19.21
C SER A 183 3.90 -22.36 -19.60
N VAL A 184 4.21 -22.94 -20.77
CA VAL A 184 3.53 -24.12 -21.29
C VAL A 184 4.14 -25.37 -20.66
N GLY A 185 3.28 -26.32 -20.29
CA GLY A 185 3.68 -27.59 -19.67
C GLY A 185 3.53 -27.59 -18.14
N TYR A 186 3.12 -28.73 -17.60
CA TYR A 186 2.85 -28.88 -16.16
C TYR A 186 4.07 -28.54 -15.30
N ASN A 187 5.24 -29.08 -15.65
CA ASN A 187 6.47 -28.91 -14.88
C ASN A 187 7.03 -27.47 -14.92
N ASN A 188 6.69 -26.72 -15.95
CA ASN A 188 7.15 -25.31 -16.11
C ASN A 188 6.20 -24.30 -15.47
N LYS A 189 5.08 -24.75 -14.91
CA LYS A 189 4.09 -23.88 -14.28
C LYS A 189 4.71 -23.13 -13.12
N LEU A 190 4.53 -21.81 -13.10
CA LEU A 190 5.02 -20.95 -12.03
C LEU A 190 4.37 -21.29 -10.68
N GLN A 191 5.20 -21.44 -9.65
CA GLN A 191 4.81 -21.73 -8.28
C GLN A 191 5.28 -20.64 -7.32
N ARG A 192 4.54 -20.49 -6.22
CA ARG A 192 4.88 -19.68 -5.07
C ARG A 192 5.50 -20.57 -4.02
N HIS A 193 6.82 -20.57 -3.96
CA HIS A 193 7.59 -21.39 -3.04
C HIS A 193 7.80 -20.67 -1.72
N HIS A 194 7.52 -21.34 -0.60
CA HIS A 194 7.92 -20.84 0.71
C HIS A 194 9.39 -21.18 0.93
N ILE A 195 10.25 -20.14 1.00
CA ILE A 195 11.70 -20.32 1.20
C ILE A 195 11.96 -21.09 2.48
N PHE A 196 11.31 -20.71 3.55
CA PHE A 196 11.25 -21.52 4.77
C PHE A 196 9.94 -22.30 4.75
N PRO A 197 9.99 -23.64 4.65
CA PRO A 197 8.80 -24.47 4.57
C PRO A 197 7.88 -24.29 5.77
N LYS A 198 6.57 -24.25 5.52
CA LYS A 198 5.57 -24.15 6.59
C LYS A 198 5.70 -25.25 7.63
N ALA A 199 6.08 -26.45 7.20
CA ALA A 199 6.27 -27.58 8.08
C ALA A 199 7.34 -27.33 9.15
N PHE A 200 8.43 -26.62 8.81
CA PHE A 200 9.45 -26.22 9.78
C PHE A 200 8.97 -25.07 10.66
N LEU A 201 8.37 -24.04 10.05
CA LEU A 201 7.96 -22.84 10.77
C LEU A 201 6.83 -23.13 11.77
N TYR A 202 5.86 -23.99 11.45
CA TYR A 202 4.78 -24.34 12.40
C TYR A 202 5.20 -25.28 13.54
N LYS A 203 6.46 -25.72 13.58
CA LYS A 203 7.05 -26.30 14.79
C LYS A 203 7.43 -25.21 15.83
N LYS A 204 7.76 -23.99 15.32
CA LYS A 204 8.13 -22.82 16.13
C LYS A 204 6.96 -21.87 16.36
N TYR A 205 6.10 -21.68 15.37
CA TYR A 205 5.00 -20.73 15.37
C TYR A 205 3.63 -21.44 15.43
N ASN A 206 2.70 -20.87 16.19
CA ASN A 206 1.34 -21.41 16.30
C ASN A 206 0.50 -21.05 15.06
N SER A 207 0.08 -22.04 14.28
CA SER A 207 -0.78 -21.84 13.10
C SER A 207 -2.19 -21.32 13.43
N GLY A 208 -2.64 -21.46 14.68
CA GLY A 208 -3.91 -20.91 15.19
C GLY A 208 -3.83 -19.43 15.55
N ASN A 209 -2.61 -18.89 15.73
CA ASN A 209 -2.40 -17.47 15.98
C ASN A 209 -2.33 -16.72 14.65
N SER A 210 -3.21 -15.73 14.43
CA SER A 210 -3.32 -15.00 13.17
C SER A 210 -2.05 -14.23 12.80
N ILE A 211 -1.36 -13.63 13.79
CA ILE A 211 -0.12 -12.87 13.58
C ILE A 211 1.02 -13.81 13.18
N GLN A 212 1.20 -14.91 13.91
CA GLN A 212 2.24 -15.89 13.59
C GLN A 212 1.97 -16.58 12.25
N LYS A 213 0.71 -16.84 11.93
CA LYS A 213 0.31 -17.34 10.61
C LYS A 213 0.59 -16.34 9.49
N ALA A 214 0.39 -15.04 9.72
CA ALA A 214 0.73 -13.99 8.77
C ALA A 214 2.24 -13.91 8.57
N LEU A 215 3.04 -13.99 9.64
CA LEU A 215 4.50 -14.04 9.59
C LEU A 215 5.02 -15.20 8.73
N VAL A 216 4.49 -16.41 8.90
CA VAL A 216 4.86 -17.61 8.11
C VAL A 216 4.49 -17.44 6.62
N ASN A 217 3.38 -16.76 6.30
CA ASN A 217 2.87 -16.61 4.94
C ASN A 217 3.21 -15.25 4.30
N GLU A 218 4.13 -14.52 4.90
CA GLU A 218 4.55 -13.22 4.40
C GLU A 218 5.22 -13.33 3.02
N ILE A 219 5.01 -12.33 2.15
CA ILE A 219 5.65 -12.30 0.83
C ILE A 219 7.18 -12.32 0.91
N ALA A 220 7.76 -11.85 2.02
CA ALA A 220 9.19 -11.96 2.28
C ALA A 220 9.65 -13.43 2.54
N ASN A 221 8.74 -14.38 2.71
CA ASN A 221 9.02 -15.81 2.71
C ASN A 221 8.71 -16.48 1.36
N ILE A 222 8.31 -15.74 0.33
CA ILE A 222 7.89 -16.29 -0.96
C ILE A 222 8.95 -16.06 -2.03
N ALA A 223 9.25 -17.09 -2.81
CA ALA A 223 10.00 -17.01 -4.06
C ALA A 223 9.16 -17.55 -5.23
N PHE A 224 9.57 -17.22 -6.45
CA PHE A 224 8.96 -17.72 -7.68
C PHE A 224 9.87 -18.79 -8.28
N ILE A 225 9.37 -20.01 -8.46
CA ILE A 225 10.07 -21.12 -9.10
C ILE A 225 9.11 -21.91 -9.99
N THR A 226 9.61 -22.84 -10.78
CA THR A 226 8.74 -23.73 -11.54
C THR A 226 8.16 -24.85 -10.65
N GLN A 227 7.13 -25.53 -11.16
CA GLN A 227 6.55 -26.70 -10.51
C GLN A 227 7.61 -27.80 -10.30
N GLN A 228 8.48 -28.00 -11.30
CA GLN A 228 9.56 -29.02 -11.17
C GLN A 228 10.52 -28.66 -10.03
N SER A 229 11.03 -27.42 -10.01
CA SER A 229 11.91 -26.96 -8.93
C SER A 229 11.26 -27.04 -7.56
N ASN A 230 9.96 -26.72 -7.49
CA ASN A 230 9.21 -26.84 -6.25
C ASN A 230 9.07 -28.30 -5.78
N MET A 231 8.96 -29.26 -6.71
CA MET A 231 8.98 -30.70 -6.38
C MET A 231 10.37 -31.18 -6.00
N ASP A 232 11.42 -30.65 -6.61
CA ASP A 232 12.80 -31.05 -6.32
C ASP A 232 13.26 -30.56 -4.94
N ILE A 233 12.82 -29.35 -4.54
CA ILE A 233 13.16 -28.76 -3.25
C ILE A 233 12.25 -29.30 -2.14
N LEU A 234 10.94 -29.46 -2.40
CA LEU A 234 9.90 -29.86 -1.43
C LEU A 234 9.97 -29.04 -0.12
N ASP A 235 10.00 -29.77 1.01
CA ASP A 235 10.17 -29.20 2.35
C ASP A 235 11.67 -29.22 2.78
N GLY A 236 12.59 -28.97 1.83
CA GLY A 236 14.02 -28.96 2.11
C GLY A 236 14.42 -27.89 3.13
N ASP A 237 15.44 -28.18 3.94
CA ASP A 237 15.99 -27.20 4.88
C ASP A 237 16.65 -26.04 4.11
N PRO A 238 16.25 -24.78 4.34
CA PRO A 238 16.87 -23.63 3.70
C PRO A 238 18.38 -23.55 3.89
N ALA A 239 18.92 -24.02 5.02
CA ALA A 239 20.35 -24.07 5.27
C ALA A 239 21.09 -25.07 4.35
N GLU A 240 20.38 -26.08 3.83
CA GLU A 240 20.97 -27.08 2.95
C GLU A 240 20.76 -26.79 1.46
N TYR A 241 19.57 -26.26 1.06
CA TYR A 241 19.29 -26.10 -0.36
C TYR A 241 19.65 -24.71 -0.92
N LEU A 242 19.46 -23.61 -0.14
CA LEU A 242 19.78 -22.28 -0.64
C LEU A 242 21.26 -22.08 -1.02
N PRO A 243 22.25 -22.63 -0.28
CA PRO A 243 23.66 -22.56 -0.71
C PRO A 243 23.98 -23.23 -2.05
N LYS A 244 23.11 -24.12 -2.53
CA LYS A 244 23.28 -24.83 -3.82
C LYS A 244 22.71 -24.02 -5.00
N ILE A 245 21.92 -22.99 -4.72
CA ILE A 245 21.34 -22.13 -5.74
C ILE A 245 22.33 -21.01 -6.10
N ASP A 246 22.42 -20.69 -7.38
CA ASP A 246 23.24 -19.59 -7.85
C ASP A 246 22.88 -18.30 -7.08
N ALA A 247 23.90 -17.71 -6.45
CA ALA A 247 23.74 -16.50 -5.65
C ALA A 247 23.19 -15.30 -6.46
N GLU A 248 23.42 -15.25 -7.79
CA GLU A 248 22.85 -14.24 -8.65
C GLU A 248 21.32 -14.44 -8.79
N GLN A 249 20.85 -15.68 -8.94
CA GLN A 249 19.41 -15.97 -9.01
C GLN A 249 18.71 -15.70 -7.68
N LEU A 250 19.38 -15.92 -6.54
CA LEU A 250 18.87 -15.51 -5.23
C LEU A 250 18.72 -13.98 -5.17
N ARG A 251 19.77 -13.23 -5.58
CA ARG A 251 19.73 -11.75 -5.59
C ARG A 251 18.65 -11.21 -6.51
N LYS A 252 18.42 -11.80 -7.69
CA LYS A 252 17.37 -11.41 -8.63
C LYS A 252 15.95 -11.58 -8.08
N GLN A 253 15.79 -12.42 -7.06
CA GLN A 253 14.55 -12.57 -6.30
C GLN A 253 14.61 -11.90 -4.92
N PHE A 254 15.57 -10.99 -4.74
CA PHE A 254 15.77 -10.22 -3.51
C PHE A 254 16.01 -11.09 -2.26
N VAL A 255 16.55 -12.30 -2.43
CA VAL A 255 16.90 -13.19 -1.32
C VAL A 255 18.27 -12.78 -0.77
N PRO A 256 18.43 -12.59 0.55
CA PRO A 256 19.75 -12.41 1.16
C PRO A 256 20.64 -13.62 0.88
N THR A 257 21.92 -13.38 0.57
CA THR A 257 22.88 -14.45 0.25
C THR A 257 23.80 -14.80 1.42
N ASP A 258 23.54 -14.28 2.60
CA ASP A 258 24.23 -14.64 3.85
C ASP A 258 23.64 -15.94 4.40
N SER A 259 24.41 -17.00 4.36
CA SER A 259 23.98 -18.34 4.80
C SER A 259 23.67 -18.43 6.29
N SER A 260 24.22 -17.54 7.12
CA SER A 260 23.90 -17.48 8.53
C SER A 260 22.42 -17.20 8.81
N LEU A 261 21.72 -16.63 7.84
CA LEU A 261 20.29 -16.30 7.92
C LEU A 261 19.36 -17.48 7.59
N TYR A 262 19.89 -18.62 7.12
CA TYR A 262 19.07 -19.70 6.54
C TYR A 262 18.56 -20.72 7.56
N THR A 263 18.81 -20.50 8.85
CA THR A 263 18.28 -21.33 9.93
C THR A 263 16.91 -20.84 10.41
N VAL A 264 16.07 -21.76 10.91
CA VAL A 264 14.74 -21.41 11.46
C VAL A 264 14.85 -20.45 12.64
N ASP A 265 15.94 -20.50 13.41
CA ASP A 265 16.17 -19.58 14.53
C ASP A 265 16.37 -18.14 14.05
N ASN A 266 16.98 -17.96 12.89
CA ASN A 266 17.23 -16.66 12.28
C ASN A 266 16.12 -16.21 11.30
N TYR A 267 14.98 -16.91 11.28
CA TYR A 267 13.89 -16.63 10.32
C TYR A 267 13.41 -15.18 10.35
N GLU A 268 13.21 -14.59 11.52
CA GLU A 268 12.74 -13.20 11.64
C GLU A 268 13.78 -12.20 11.13
N LEU A 269 15.06 -12.46 11.41
CA LEU A 269 16.17 -11.66 10.87
C LEU A 269 16.27 -11.80 9.34
N PHE A 270 16.06 -13.02 8.81
CA PHE A 270 15.97 -13.24 7.36
C PHE A 270 14.84 -12.39 6.76
N LEU A 271 13.64 -12.41 7.35
CA LEU A 271 12.51 -11.60 6.88
C LEU A 271 12.85 -10.11 6.89
N GLU A 272 13.45 -9.60 7.97
CA GLU A 272 13.84 -8.19 8.07
C GLU A 272 14.81 -7.79 6.94
N LYS A 273 15.87 -8.57 6.73
CA LYS A 273 16.86 -8.31 5.68
C LYS A 273 16.22 -8.41 4.29
N ARG A 274 15.34 -9.39 4.08
CA ARG A 274 14.68 -9.57 2.80
C ARG A 274 13.64 -8.49 2.52
N ARG A 275 12.87 -8.02 3.52
CA ARG A 275 11.95 -6.88 3.36
C ARG A 275 12.67 -5.65 2.83
N LYS A 276 13.84 -5.31 3.37
CA LYS A 276 14.66 -4.18 2.89
C LYS A 276 15.02 -4.36 1.41
N LYS A 277 15.53 -5.54 1.03
CA LYS A 277 15.87 -5.84 -0.38
C LYS A 277 14.65 -5.82 -1.31
N LEU A 278 13.51 -6.32 -0.88
CA LEU A 278 12.25 -6.29 -1.63
C LEU A 278 11.80 -4.84 -1.89
N ILE A 279 11.83 -4.00 -0.87
CA ILE A 279 11.46 -2.59 -0.99
C ILE A 279 12.38 -1.87 -1.96
N GLU A 280 13.70 -2.03 -1.81
CA GLU A 280 14.69 -1.45 -2.71
C GLU A 280 14.46 -1.88 -4.15
N GLY A 281 14.24 -3.19 -4.38
CA GLY A 281 13.99 -3.76 -5.70
C GLY A 281 12.69 -3.28 -6.34
N ILE A 282 11.60 -3.30 -5.58
CA ILE A 282 10.29 -2.85 -6.07
C ILE A 282 10.30 -1.33 -6.35
N ASN A 283 10.88 -0.54 -5.45
CA ASN A 283 11.00 0.91 -5.67
C ASN A 283 11.92 1.23 -6.84
N SER A 284 13.01 0.48 -7.03
CA SER A 284 13.87 0.62 -8.21
C SER A 284 13.12 0.30 -9.50
N PHE A 285 12.28 -0.73 -9.50
CA PHE A 285 11.42 -1.08 -10.62
C PHE A 285 10.42 0.04 -10.93
N LEU A 286 9.77 0.63 -9.93
CA LEU A 286 8.88 1.78 -10.14
C LEU A 286 9.64 2.99 -10.70
N ARG A 287 10.84 3.29 -10.17
CA ARG A 287 11.70 4.40 -10.66
C ARG A 287 12.19 4.20 -12.08
N SER A 288 12.24 2.97 -12.59
CA SER A 288 12.63 2.71 -13.99
C SER A 288 11.59 3.25 -14.98
N PHE A 289 10.33 3.37 -14.57
CA PHE A 289 9.29 3.98 -15.40
C PHE A 289 9.24 5.49 -15.22
N TYR A 290 9.28 5.95 -14.00
CA TYR A 290 9.21 7.37 -13.69
C TYR A 290 10.00 7.66 -12.41
N LYS A 291 11.01 8.50 -12.55
CA LYS A 291 11.62 9.11 -11.39
C LYS A 291 10.67 10.20 -10.96
N ASP A 292 9.82 9.86 -10.02
CA ASP A 292 8.99 10.83 -9.34
C ASP A 292 9.92 11.82 -8.60
N SER A 293 10.45 12.75 -9.38
CA SER A 293 10.91 14.01 -8.85
C SER A 293 9.62 14.75 -8.60
N ALA A 294 9.05 14.57 -7.40
CA ALA A 294 7.97 15.42 -6.96
C ALA A 294 8.29 16.85 -7.39
N LYS A 295 7.52 17.39 -8.33
CA LYS A 295 7.35 18.83 -8.51
C LYS A 295 6.39 19.32 -7.40
N GLY A 296 6.80 19.35 -6.37
CA GLY A 296 6.88 19.74 -5.03
C GLY A 296 8.04 18.92 -4.51
N THR A 297 9.21 19.41 -4.63
CA THR A 297 10.12 19.21 -3.56
C THR A 297 9.29 19.49 -2.31
N ILE A 298 8.70 18.43 -1.74
CA ILE A 298 8.79 18.43 -0.30
C ILE A 298 10.29 18.52 -0.15
N ASN A 299 10.74 19.69 0.18
CA ASN A 299 12.08 19.96 0.65
C ASN A 299 12.45 18.70 1.43
N GLN A 300 13.65 18.13 1.23
CA GLN A 300 14.02 16.93 2.00
C GLN A 300 13.72 17.13 3.48
N ASP A 301 13.73 18.39 3.93
CA ASP A 301 13.31 18.83 5.25
C ASP A 301 11.82 18.56 5.56
N LEU A 302 10.90 18.73 4.61
CA LEU A 302 9.46 18.47 4.83
C LEU A 302 9.13 16.97 4.89
N GLN A 303 9.91 16.13 4.19
CA GLN A 303 9.78 14.68 4.29
C GLN A 303 10.23 14.18 5.67
N HIS A 304 11.23 14.83 6.26
CA HIS A 304 11.62 14.56 7.62
C HIS A 304 10.49 14.86 8.60
N TYR A 305 9.79 15.98 8.44
CA TYR A 305 8.65 16.32 9.31
C TYR A 305 7.48 15.33 9.18
N ASP A 306 7.15 14.84 7.99
CA ASP A 306 6.09 13.82 7.83
C ASP A 306 6.45 12.52 8.59
N GLN A 307 7.72 12.11 8.55
CA GLN A 307 8.22 10.96 9.31
C GLN A 307 8.17 11.19 10.83
N GLU A 308 8.54 12.37 11.30
CA GLU A 308 8.47 12.71 12.73
C GLU A 308 7.02 12.78 13.21
N ILE A 309 6.14 13.35 12.43
CA ILE A 309 4.69 13.40 12.72
C ILE A 309 4.11 11.99 12.79
N GLU A 310 4.49 11.08 11.89
CA GLU A 310 4.03 9.70 11.90
C GLU A 310 4.49 8.95 13.16
N LYS A 311 5.73 9.15 13.61
CA LYS A 311 6.22 8.59 14.89
C LYS A 311 5.40 9.11 16.07
N ILE A 312 5.06 10.39 16.07
CA ILE A 312 4.21 11.01 17.09
C ILE A 312 2.80 10.39 17.04
N GLU A 313 2.18 10.21 15.85
CA GLU A 313 0.86 9.58 15.72
C GLU A 313 0.85 8.16 16.29
N ILE A 314 1.86 7.34 15.97
CA ILE A 314 1.98 5.97 16.48
C ILE A 314 2.13 5.98 18.01
N SER A 315 2.97 6.85 18.54
CA SER A 315 3.20 6.96 19.98
C SER A 315 1.95 7.45 20.72
N LEU A 316 1.26 8.45 20.18
CA LEU A 316 -0.02 8.94 20.73
C LEU A 316 -1.07 7.83 20.78
N ARG A 317 -1.19 7.02 19.73
CA ARG A 317 -2.10 5.89 19.66
C ARG A 317 -1.85 4.89 20.77
N ASN A 318 -0.59 4.54 21.00
CA ASN A 318 -0.20 3.61 22.07
C ASN A 318 -0.49 4.19 23.45
N ILE A 319 -0.15 5.45 23.69
CA ILE A 319 -0.42 6.16 24.96
C ILE A 319 -1.92 6.26 25.22
N LEU A 320 -2.73 6.58 24.18
CA LEU A 320 -4.16 6.62 24.34
C LEU A 320 -4.73 5.24 24.72
N ALA A 321 -4.35 4.20 23.99
CA ALA A 321 -4.81 2.85 24.27
C ALA A 321 -4.54 2.47 25.73
N GLU A 322 -3.29 2.63 26.16
CA GLU A 322 -2.84 2.24 27.51
C GLU A 322 -3.57 3.03 28.61
N ARG A 323 -3.67 4.35 28.47
CA ARG A 323 -4.30 5.21 29.48
C ARG A 323 -5.81 5.04 29.54
N LEU A 324 -6.47 4.84 28.42
CA LEU A 324 -7.93 4.63 28.38
C LEU A 324 -8.32 3.23 28.84
N GLU A 325 -7.54 2.20 28.49
CA GLU A 325 -7.73 0.83 28.99
C GLU A 325 -7.52 0.76 30.51
N PHE A 326 -6.55 1.50 31.04
CA PHE A 326 -6.34 1.60 32.49
C PHE A 326 -7.48 2.34 33.20
N ALA A 327 -8.05 3.37 32.58
CA ALA A 327 -9.12 4.17 33.15
C ALA A 327 -10.52 3.49 33.07
N CYS A 328 -10.69 2.51 32.21
CA CYS A 328 -11.97 1.79 32.01
C CYS A 328 -11.71 0.33 31.65
N GLU A 329 -11.98 -0.59 32.57
CA GLU A 329 -11.74 -2.02 32.41
C GLU A 329 -12.74 -2.74 31.47
N LEU A 330 -13.92 -2.17 31.22
CA LEU A 330 -15.00 -2.86 30.49
C LEU A 330 -14.99 -2.51 29.01
N ASP A 331 -15.32 -1.29 28.64
CA ASP A 331 -15.35 -0.82 27.24
C ASP A 331 -14.92 0.65 27.16
N ALA A 332 -13.62 0.88 27.12
CA ALA A 332 -13.06 2.23 27.05
C ALA A 332 -13.51 3.00 25.81
N PHE A 333 -13.81 2.31 24.69
CA PHE A 333 -14.31 2.97 23.49
C PHE A 333 -15.73 3.51 23.69
N ALA A 334 -16.61 2.72 24.30
CA ALA A 334 -17.98 3.13 24.56
C ALA A 334 -18.06 4.26 25.60
N GLU A 335 -17.26 4.19 26.66
CA GLU A 335 -17.38 5.07 27.82
C GLU A 335 -16.57 6.36 27.67
N LEU A 336 -15.33 6.27 27.14
CA LEU A 336 -14.37 7.36 27.20
C LEU A 336 -14.20 8.13 25.89
N ILE A 337 -14.62 7.57 24.74
CA ILE A 337 -14.52 8.26 23.48
C ILE A 337 -15.71 9.21 23.28
N PRO A 338 -15.51 10.49 22.91
CA PRO A 338 -16.61 11.43 22.62
C PRO A 338 -17.52 10.93 21.50
N ASN A 339 -18.83 11.16 21.62
CA ASN A 339 -19.81 10.62 20.68
C ASN A 339 -19.54 11.00 19.21
N HIS A 340 -19.18 12.26 18.95
CA HIS A 340 -18.87 12.71 17.58
C HIS A 340 -17.66 11.99 16.98
N VAL A 341 -16.69 11.55 17.79
CA VAL A 341 -15.54 10.74 17.37
C VAL A 341 -15.99 9.31 17.13
N LYS A 342 -16.77 8.72 18.07
CA LYS A 342 -17.33 7.36 17.91
C LYS A 342 -18.09 7.18 16.61
N GLU A 343 -18.95 8.14 16.26
CA GLU A 343 -19.74 8.11 15.03
C GLU A 343 -18.84 8.08 13.78
N LYS A 344 -17.83 8.94 13.71
CA LYS A 344 -16.89 9.01 12.59
C LYS A 344 -16.08 7.71 12.47
N VAL A 345 -15.53 7.22 13.59
CA VAL A 345 -14.72 6.00 13.62
C VAL A 345 -15.57 4.79 13.23
N ASN A 346 -16.78 4.64 13.79
CA ASN A 346 -17.69 3.55 13.43
C ASN A 346 -18.08 3.59 11.95
N ALA A 347 -18.27 4.77 11.37
CA ALA A 347 -18.55 4.91 9.94
C ALA A 347 -17.36 4.46 9.09
N ARG A 348 -16.11 4.80 9.49
CA ARG A 348 -14.89 4.35 8.80
C ARG A 348 -14.69 2.85 8.94
N VAL A 349 -14.86 2.28 10.13
CA VAL A 349 -14.81 0.83 10.38
C VAL A 349 -15.86 0.10 9.55
N LYS A 350 -17.12 0.56 9.56
CA LYS A 350 -18.20 -0.03 8.75
C LYS A 350 -17.88 0.01 7.26
N ASN A 351 -17.37 1.12 6.77
CA ASN A 351 -16.96 1.27 5.37
C ASN A 351 -15.79 0.33 5.03
N TRP A 352 -14.82 0.22 5.94
CA TRP A 352 -13.66 -0.67 5.78
C TRP A 352 -14.09 -2.15 5.77
N LEU A 353 -14.94 -2.59 6.71
CA LEU A 353 -15.50 -3.94 6.76
C LEU A 353 -16.36 -4.26 5.53
N GLY A 354 -17.12 -3.29 5.01
CA GLY A 354 -17.87 -3.46 3.77
C GLY A 354 -16.97 -3.73 2.55
N LYS A 355 -15.71 -3.29 2.60
CA LYS A 355 -14.71 -3.50 1.54
C LYS A 355 -13.86 -4.75 1.77
N ASN A 356 -13.80 -5.26 2.99
CA ASN A 356 -12.99 -6.41 3.42
C ASN A 356 -13.89 -7.45 4.11
N PRO A 357 -14.79 -8.13 3.37
CA PRO A 357 -15.79 -9.02 3.97
C PRO A 357 -15.22 -10.30 4.61
N GLY A 358 -13.93 -10.57 4.38
CA GLY A 358 -13.20 -11.69 5.01
C GLY A 358 -12.58 -11.39 6.37
N GLU A 359 -12.70 -10.15 6.85
CA GLU A 359 -12.16 -9.76 8.15
C GLU A 359 -13.12 -10.10 9.29
N ASP A 360 -12.55 -10.53 10.40
CA ASP A 360 -13.32 -10.83 11.60
C ASP A 360 -13.78 -9.52 12.27
N LYS A 361 -15.10 -9.29 12.24
CA LYS A 361 -15.73 -8.11 12.81
C LYS A 361 -15.48 -7.97 14.31
N SER A 362 -15.25 -9.08 15.02
CA SER A 362 -15.01 -9.07 16.46
C SER A 362 -13.74 -8.33 16.86
N GLN A 363 -12.73 -8.29 15.99
CA GLN A 363 -11.48 -7.56 16.24
C GLN A 363 -11.68 -6.03 16.31
N PHE A 364 -12.78 -5.52 15.72
CA PHE A 364 -13.10 -4.09 15.74
C PHE A 364 -13.91 -3.65 16.96
N TYR A 365 -14.12 -4.53 17.91
CA TYR A 365 -14.59 -4.16 19.26
C TYR A 365 -13.42 -3.74 20.16
N ASP A 366 -12.19 -4.13 19.83
CA ASP A 366 -10.97 -3.74 20.53
C ASP A 366 -10.67 -2.24 20.31
N LEU A 367 -10.40 -1.51 21.40
CA LEU A 367 -10.01 -0.10 21.37
C LEU A 367 -8.78 0.12 20.49
N ARG A 368 -7.73 -0.69 20.63
CA ARG A 368 -6.47 -0.54 19.89
C ARG A 368 -6.70 -0.62 18.39
N ARG A 369 -7.53 -1.56 17.94
CA ARG A 369 -7.88 -1.72 16.54
C ARG A 369 -8.72 -0.56 16.00
N ARG A 370 -9.58 0.04 16.85
CA ARG A 370 -10.37 1.22 16.46
C ARG A 370 -9.54 2.49 16.39
N LEU A 371 -8.49 2.63 17.21
CA LEU A 371 -7.56 3.76 17.15
C LEU A 371 -6.81 3.84 15.82
N ASP A 372 -6.69 2.75 15.05
CA ASP A 372 -6.14 2.76 13.68
C ASP A 372 -6.98 3.60 12.69
N PHE A 373 -8.22 3.89 13.04
CA PHE A 373 -9.16 4.66 12.23
C PHE A 373 -9.32 6.11 12.67
N PHE A 374 -8.52 6.55 13.64
CA PHE A 374 -8.53 7.94 14.12
C PHE A 374 -7.67 8.83 13.22
N ASP A 375 -8.04 10.11 13.15
CA ASP A 375 -7.16 11.16 12.64
C ASP A 375 -6.53 11.97 13.80
N MET A 376 -5.55 12.82 13.45
CA MET A 376 -4.80 13.60 14.44
C MET A 376 -5.72 14.49 15.29
N GLN A 377 -6.79 15.05 14.72
CA GLN A 377 -7.72 15.89 15.41
C GLN A 377 -8.58 15.10 16.41
N GLU A 378 -8.91 13.86 16.06
CA GLU A 378 -9.69 12.97 16.93
C GLU A 378 -8.88 12.51 18.14
N TYR A 379 -7.56 12.29 17.99
CA TYR A 379 -6.68 12.07 19.16
C TYR A 379 -6.75 13.27 20.12
N LYS A 380 -6.66 14.49 19.60
CA LYS A 380 -6.80 15.70 20.41
C LYS A 380 -8.15 15.73 21.15
N ASP A 381 -9.25 15.50 20.42
CA ASP A 381 -10.60 15.57 20.97
C ASP A 381 -10.80 14.57 22.11
N VAL A 382 -10.22 13.36 21.99
CA VAL A 382 -10.28 12.33 23.03
C VAL A 382 -9.43 12.72 24.25
N ILE A 383 -8.19 13.12 24.05
CA ILE A 383 -7.29 13.52 25.15
C ILE A 383 -7.85 14.74 25.89
N ALA A 384 -8.31 15.74 25.16
CA ALA A 384 -8.81 16.99 25.71
C ALA A 384 -10.23 16.89 26.29
N ALA A 385 -10.93 15.75 26.13
CA ALA A 385 -12.24 15.55 26.74
C ALA A 385 -12.18 15.74 28.27
N LYS A 386 -13.17 16.42 28.83
CA LYS A 386 -13.18 16.78 30.28
C LYS A 386 -13.00 15.56 31.19
N GLN A 387 -13.58 14.43 30.81
CA GLN A 387 -13.52 13.19 31.57
C GLN A 387 -12.16 12.47 31.45
N ASN A 388 -11.45 12.65 30.32
CA ASN A 388 -10.21 11.94 30.04
C ASN A 388 -8.96 12.73 30.44
N TYR A 389 -9.02 14.09 30.35
CA TYR A 389 -7.87 14.94 30.55
C TYR A 389 -7.10 14.72 31.85
N PRO A 390 -7.74 14.45 33.00
CA PRO A 390 -7.03 14.15 34.23
C PRO A 390 -6.02 13.01 34.10
N SER A 391 -6.30 12.00 33.27
CA SER A 391 -5.40 10.88 33.00
C SER A 391 -4.21 11.26 32.12
N PHE A 392 -4.27 12.40 31.45
CA PHE A 392 -3.22 12.88 30.53
C PHE A 392 -2.50 14.14 31.01
N GLU A 393 -3.00 14.81 32.05
CA GLU A 393 -2.51 16.10 32.54
C GLU A 393 -1.04 16.02 33.00
N GLU A 394 -0.66 14.94 33.68
CA GLU A 394 0.74 14.71 34.11
C GLU A 394 1.68 14.68 32.91
N LEU A 395 1.24 14.09 31.78
CA LEU A 395 2.06 13.94 30.58
C LEU A 395 2.10 15.23 29.75
N PHE A 396 0.95 15.88 29.53
CA PHE A 396 0.84 16.97 28.57
C PHE A 396 0.77 18.37 29.22
N GLY A 397 0.69 18.46 30.54
CA GLY A 397 0.64 19.72 31.25
C GLY A 397 -0.66 20.49 31.05
N LYS A 398 -0.60 21.76 30.65
CA LYS A 398 -1.79 22.59 30.46
C LYS A 398 -2.54 22.24 29.18
N LYS A 399 -3.86 21.99 29.30
CA LYS A 399 -4.76 21.65 28.17
C LYS A 399 -4.67 22.64 26.99
N GLY A 400 -4.62 23.94 27.27
CA GLY A 400 -4.51 24.95 26.20
C GLY A 400 -3.20 24.83 25.39
N THR A 401 -2.09 24.45 26.03
CA THR A 401 -0.83 24.21 25.32
C THR A 401 -0.95 22.99 24.41
N LEU A 402 -1.53 21.89 24.91
CA LEU A 402 -1.79 20.69 24.13
C LEU A 402 -2.62 21.00 22.87
N GLU A 403 -3.73 21.72 23.00
CA GLU A 403 -4.62 22.07 21.90
C GLU A 403 -3.91 22.90 20.81
N ILE A 404 -3.07 23.87 21.24
CA ILE A 404 -2.25 24.65 20.31
C ILE A 404 -1.28 23.75 19.55
N ARG A 405 -0.56 22.87 20.23
CA ARG A 405 0.43 21.97 19.62
C ARG A 405 -0.20 20.97 18.66
N PHE A 406 -1.37 20.43 19.00
CA PHE A 406 -2.13 19.57 18.09
C PHE A 406 -2.58 20.32 16.82
N ASN A 407 -3.03 21.56 16.94
CA ASN A 407 -3.44 22.34 15.78
C ASN A 407 -2.25 22.65 14.87
N GLN A 408 -1.11 23.03 15.44
CA GLN A 408 0.13 23.32 14.69
C GLN A 408 0.64 22.09 13.94
N ILE A 409 0.70 20.93 14.60
CA ILE A 409 1.17 19.70 13.95
C ILE A 409 0.17 19.19 12.88
N ALA A 410 -1.13 19.35 13.11
CA ALA A 410 -2.17 18.99 12.15
C ALA A 410 -2.13 19.89 10.92
N GLU A 411 -1.88 21.18 11.08
CA GLU A 411 -1.74 22.14 9.98
C GLU A 411 -0.51 21.83 9.13
N LEU A 412 0.65 21.60 9.74
CA LEU A 412 1.86 21.19 9.03
C LEU A 412 1.62 19.88 8.28
N ARG A 413 1.08 18.83 8.94
CA ARG A 413 0.75 17.53 8.33
C ARG A 413 -0.18 17.68 7.13
N ASN A 414 -1.25 18.46 7.27
CA ASN A 414 -2.20 18.67 6.19
C ASN A 414 -1.57 19.45 5.03
N SER A 415 -0.74 20.43 5.31
CA SER A 415 -0.03 21.18 4.29
C SER A 415 0.97 20.31 3.53
N ILE A 416 1.72 19.45 4.24
CA ILE A 416 2.64 18.48 3.63
C ILE A 416 1.86 17.46 2.77
N ARG A 417 0.80 16.85 3.32
CA ARG A 417 0.07 15.76 2.66
C ARG A 417 -0.88 16.23 1.55
N HIS A 418 -1.29 17.50 1.56
CA HIS A 418 -2.15 18.08 0.54
C HIS A 418 -1.42 19.00 -0.44
N SER A 419 -0.08 18.96 -0.45
CA SER A 419 0.77 19.77 -1.36
C SER A 419 0.36 21.25 -1.42
N ARG A 420 -0.08 21.81 -0.28
CA ARG A 420 -0.35 23.24 -0.17
C ARG A 420 0.96 23.98 -0.01
N ASP A 421 1.00 25.24 -0.47
CA ASP A 421 2.14 26.10 -0.19
C ASP A 421 2.35 26.18 1.33
N VAL A 422 3.45 25.59 1.81
CA VAL A 422 3.79 25.58 3.23
C VAL A 422 4.54 26.87 3.52
N THR A 423 3.94 27.74 4.31
CA THR A 423 4.60 29.00 4.68
C THR A 423 5.69 28.75 5.72
N ASP A 424 6.71 29.60 5.78
CA ASP A 424 7.75 29.53 6.82
C ASP A 424 7.16 29.58 8.24
N ALA A 425 6.04 30.26 8.43
CA ALA A 425 5.33 30.28 9.70
C ALA A 425 4.75 28.91 10.06
N THR A 426 4.09 28.25 9.11
CA THR A 426 3.53 26.89 9.31
C THR A 426 4.65 25.87 9.60
N ILE A 427 5.81 26.00 8.93
CA ILE A 427 6.96 25.14 9.20
C ILE A 427 7.46 25.34 10.63
N LYS A 428 7.76 26.57 11.04
CA LYS A 428 8.27 26.89 12.39
C LYS A 428 7.31 26.48 13.50
N ASP A 429 6.02 26.68 13.29
CA ASP A 429 4.98 26.27 14.23
C ASP A 429 4.91 24.74 14.34
N GLY A 430 4.99 24.05 13.22
CA GLY A 430 5.03 22.60 13.17
C GLY A 430 6.30 22.01 13.81
N GLU A 431 7.48 22.58 13.55
CA GLU A 431 8.75 22.24 14.21
C GLU A 431 8.65 22.37 15.73
N ALA A 432 8.11 23.50 16.19
CA ALA A 432 7.90 23.73 17.62
C ALA A 432 6.92 22.71 18.23
N ALA A 433 5.90 22.28 17.48
CA ALA A 433 4.99 21.25 17.93
C ALA A 433 5.66 19.84 17.95
N ILE A 434 6.40 19.48 16.89
CA ILE A 434 7.16 18.22 16.81
C ILE A 434 8.16 18.13 17.97
N ALA A 435 8.95 19.18 18.19
CA ALA A 435 9.92 19.22 19.28
C ALA A 435 9.24 19.09 20.66
N TRP A 436 8.08 19.75 20.83
CA TRP A 436 7.32 19.64 22.07
C TRP A 436 6.77 18.24 22.30
N PHE A 437 6.12 17.62 21.31
CA PHE A 437 5.64 16.24 21.40
C PHE A 437 6.78 15.27 21.66
N GLY A 438 7.92 15.44 20.98
CA GLY A 438 9.11 14.63 21.21
C GLY A 438 9.61 14.72 22.65
N SER A 439 9.66 15.93 23.23
CA SER A 439 10.10 16.13 24.61
C SER A 439 9.16 15.52 25.66
N VAL A 440 7.86 15.45 25.36
CA VAL A 440 6.83 14.93 26.26
C VAL A 440 6.65 13.42 26.11
N ILE A 441 6.59 12.92 24.88
CA ILE A 441 6.25 11.52 24.58
C ILE A 441 7.46 10.59 24.72
N MET A 442 8.64 10.98 24.26
CA MET A 442 9.82 10.07 24.24
C MET A 442 10.28 9.61 25.61
N PRO A 443 10.28 10.44 26.67
CA PRO A 443 10.60 9.97 28.02
C PRO A 443 9.59 8.92 28.53
N TYR A 444 8.31 9.09 28.20
CA TYR A 444 7.25 8.17 28.58
C TYR A 444 7.38 6.80 27.89
N VAL A 445 7.63 6.81 26.57
CA VAL A 445 7.84 5.57 25.78
C VAL A 445 9.06 4.80 26.31
N LYS A 446 10.19 5.49 26.59
CA LYS A 446 11.38 4.86 27.15
C LYS A 446 11.13 4.25 28.53
N LYS A 447 10.33 4.89 29.37
CA LYS A 447 9.97 4.38 30.68
C LYS A 447 9.19 3.06 30.58
N ILE A 448 8.19 2.99 29.71
CA ILE A 448 7.40 1.78 29.47
C ILE A 448 8.24 0.64 28.89
N GLU A 449 9.16 0.93 27.97
CA GLU A 449 10.06 -0.08 27.40
C GLU A 449 11.01 -0.66 28.48
N LEU A 450 11.46 0.16 29.43
CA LEU A 450 12.28 -0.29 30.54
C LEU A 450 11.50 -1.14 31.53
N GLU A 451 10.24 -0.79 31.80
CA GLU A 451 9.37 -1.55 32.71
C GLU A 451 9.00 -2.93 32.10
N LYS A 452 8.73 -3.00 30.81
CA LYS A 452 8.44 -4.27 30.09
C LYS A 452 9.64 -5.21 29.94
N ASN A 453 10.86 -4.71 30.10
CA ASN A 453 12.08 -5.54 30.04
C ASN A 453 12.54 -6.00 31.45
N GLN A 454 11.82 -5.65 32.52
CA GLN A 454 12.10 -6.06 33.90
C GLN A 454 11.12 -7.11 34.42
N ASP A 455 10.02 -7.37 33.68
CA ASP A 455 9.10 -8.49 33.92
C ASP A 455 9.40 -9.65 32.94
#